data_e2f226c8a860e6cb20b6a5bff139c7ba
#
_entry.id   e2f226c8a860e6cb20b6a5bff139c7ba
#
_cell.length_a   1.000
_cell.length_b   1.000
_cell.length_c   1.000
_cell.angle_alpha   90.00
_cell.angle_beta   90.00
_cell.angle_gamma   90.00
#
_symmetry.space_group_name_H-M   'P 1'
#
loop_
_entity.id
_entity.type
_entity.pdbx_description
1 polymer ?
#
loop_
_entity_poly.entity_id
_entity_poly.type
_entity_poly.pdbx_seq_one_letter_code
_entity_poly.pdbx_strand_id
1 'polypeptide(L)'
;MIDKIKIKFRNKDIILDPNTEVKIRALPRSPIEMGKGLPEPLLCYDTQGKPIYGSDGYLHDDLFKLNLYSKGGNIQFNFPKIAQYGMNLHPVDKEEAENVINLLSDRLYLKGIRINLIKCEIKSLEIYKNLHLPHSYKHYRDALALLQIRRGFEKEFASSLYLGNKSRQIVIYNKTRQLIDTKSIKEETKGITGSLMRVEYRMQKALVVNRELGLNTVYDLIDNWNNLKILYQKSIGNFLYGFEQKALDKTQSFESEADVLKYFLYKYPNSGWSKYRSYYGSKAILEQWASINDLKATLSSYKQPAAVSRDVKALQMAAAEIAIKSDLSPIDLLEEFKSMLLD
;
A
#
# COMPACT_ATOMS: atom_id res chain seq x y z
N MET A 1 1.63 -13.81 4.12
CA MET A 1 2.39 -12.55 4.02
C MET A 1 2.33 -11.90 2.66
N ILE A 2 2.33 -12.61 1.54
CA ILE A 2 2.16 -11.97 0.23
C ILE A 2 0.70 -11.70 -0.02
N ASP A 3 0.38 -10.44 -0.40
CA ASP A 3 -0.96 -10.06 -0.79
C ASP A 3 -1.14 -10.25 -2.30
N LYS A 4 -0.33 -9.55 -3.08
CA LYS A 4 -0.51 -9.43 -4.51
C LYS A 4 0.81 -9.49 -5.24
N ILE A 5 0.79 -10.17 -6.38
CA ILE A 5 1.94 -10.27 -7.26
C ILE A 5 1.54 -9.92 -8.69
N LYS A 6 2.45 -9.27 -9.40
CA LYS A 6 2.40 -9.13 -10.85
C LYS A 6 3.65 -9.76 -11.44
N ILE A 7 3.48 -10.75 -12.28
CA ILE A 7 4.56 -11.47 -12.97
C ILE A 7 4.58 -11.10 -14.44
N LYS A 8 5.75 -11.24 -15.06
CA LYS A 8 5.99 -10.94 -16.47
C LYS A 8 6.53 -12.18 -17.16
N PHE A 9 6.10 -12.41 -18.40
CA PHE A 9 6.61 -13.45 -19.29
C PHE A 9 6.83 -12.88 -20.69
N ARG A 10 7.64 -13.57 -21.50
CA ARG A 10 7.93 -13.22 -22.92
C ARG A 10 7.12 -14.12 -23.84
N ASN A 11 6.96 -13.74 -25.11
CA ASN A 11 6.24 -14.55 -26.09
C ASN A 11 6.76 -15.98 -26.24
N LYS A 12 8.09 -16.16 -26.11
CA LYS A 12 8.70 -17.51 -26.14
C LYS A 12 8.30 -18.42 -24.98
N ASP A 13 7.78 -17.82 -23.91
CA ASP A 13 7.37 -18.53 -22.70
C ASP A 13 5.87 -18.90 -22.71
N ILE A 14 5.15 -18.52 -23.79
CA ILE A 14 3.72 -18.79 -23.99
C ILE A 14 3.58 -19.80 -25.11
N ILE A 15 2.76 -20.82 -24.87
CA ILE A 15 2.24 -21.71 -25.90
C ILE A 15 0.73 -21.47 -25.93
N LEU A 16 0.23 -20.98 -27.06
CA LEU A 16 -1.20 -20.89 -27.33
C LEU A 16 -1.64 -22.21 -28.02
N ASP A 17 -2.76 -22.76 -27.58
CA ASP A 17 -3.30 -23.96 -28.20
C ASP A 17 -3.76 -23.63 -29.65
N PRO A 18 -3.26 -24.34 -30.69
CA PRO A 18 -3.63 -24.06 -32.07
C PRO A 18 -5.14 -24.27 -32.36
N ASN A 19 -5.83 -25.08 -31.56
CA ASN A 19 -7.27 -25.29 -31.68
C ASN A 19 -8.10 -24.18 -31.00
N THR A 20 -7.51 -23.46 -30.08
CA THR A 20 -8.05 -22.21 -29.59
C THR A 20 -7.46 -21.12 -30.49
N GLU A 21 -7.98 -20.99 -31.73
CA GLU A 21 -7.71 -19.80 -32.56
C GLU A 21 -8.23 -18.57 -31.82
N VAL A 22 -7.48 -18.19 -30.85
CA VAL A 22 -7.58 -16.86 -30.26
C VAL A 22 -7.22 -15.94 -31.41
N LYS A 23 -8.24 -15.40 -32.08
CA LYS A 23 -8.02 -14.37 -33.09
C LYS A 23 -7.50 -13.13 -32.35
N ILE A 24 -6.19 -13.11 -32.24
CA ILE A 24 -5.48 -12.03 -31.62
C ILE A 24 -5.52 -10.84 -32.59
N ARG A 25 -6.28 -9.82 -32.29
CA ARG A 25 -6.26 -8.53 -33.01
C ARG A 25 -5.62 -7.49 -32.11
N ALA A 26 -4.74 -6.70 -32.71
CA ALA A 26 -4.22 -5.51 -32.06
C ALA A 26 -5.38 -4.52 -31.81
N LEU A 27 -5.55 -4.09 -30.58
CA LEU A 27 -6.45 -2.99 -30.23
C LEU A 27 -5.89 -1.68 -30.79
N PRO A 28 -6.70 -0.87 -31.48
CA PRO A 28 -6.28 0.48 -31.82
C PRO A 28 -6.01 1.26 -30.52
N ARG A 29 -4.81 1.82 -30.42
CA ARG A 29 -4.45 2.68 -29.28
C ARG A 29 -5.16 4.02 -29.37
N SER A 30 -5.48 4.59 -28.22
CA SER A 30 -5.83 6.01 -28.16
C SER A 30 -4.64 6.86 -28.64
N PRO A 31 -4.88 8.02 -29.28
CA PRO A 31 -3.81 8.93 -29.71
C PRO A 31 -2.81 9.29 -28.59
N ILE A 32 -3.28 9.33 -27.35
CA ILE A 32 -2.46 9.64 -26.16
C ILE A 32 -1.51 8.49 -25.82
N GLU A 33 -1.89 7.24 -26.09
CA GLU A 33 -1.07 6.05 -25.79
C GLU A 33 -0.06 5.74 -26.91
N MET A 34 -0.36 6.13 -28.15
CA MET A 34 0.58 5.97 -29.27
C MET A 34 1.91 6.69 -29.06
N GLY A 35 1.91 7.84 -28.34
CA GLY A 35 3.13 8.60 -28.03
C GLY A 35 4.02 7.99 -26.95
N LYS A 36 3.58 6.95 -26.24
CA LYS A 36 4.30 6.38 -25.08
C LYS A 36 5.21 5.19 -25.38
N GLY A 37 5.31 4.75 -26.64
CA GLY A 37 6.14 3.60 -27.02
C GLY A 37 5.77 2.27 -26.34
N LEU A 38 4.57 2.17 -25.78
CA LEU A 38 4.09 0.97 -25.12
C LEU A 38 3.78 -0.12 -26.18
N PRO A 39 4.04 -1.41 -25.88
CA PRO A 39 3.70 -2.52 -26.77
C PRO A 39 2.19 -2.58 -26.99
N GLU A 40 1.76 -2.94 -28.21
CA GLU A 40 0.34 -3.05 -28.54
C GLU A 40 -0.36 -4.15 -27.73
N PRO A 41 -1.49 -3.85 -27.07
CA PRO A 41 -2.30 -4.87 -26.45
C PRO A 41 -2.94 -5.77 -27.52
N LEU A 42 -3.01 -7.07 -27.24
CA LEU A 42 -3.63 -8.06 -28.12
C LEU A 42 -5.05 -8.34 -27.60
N LEU A 43 -6.06 -8.30 -28.48
CA LEU A 43 -7.42 -8.73 -28.16
C LEU A 43 -7.55 -10.22 -28.40
N CYS A 44 -8.01 -10.93 -27.38
CA CYS A 44 -8.46 -12.32 -27.52
C CYS A 44 -9.99 -12.35 -27.65
N TYR A 45 -10.49 -13.15 -28.58
CA TYR A 45 -11.90 -13.42 -28.73
C TYR A 45 -12.18 -14.88 -28.35
N ASP A 46 -13.32 -15.15 -27.74
CA ASP A 46 -13.80 -16.53 -27.53
C ASP A 46 -14.23 -17.17 -28.86
N THR A 47 -14.59 -18.45 -28.79
CA THR A 47 -15.05 -19.23 -29.96
C THR A 47 -16.32 -18.67 -30.61
N GLN A 48 -17.03 -17.76 -29.91
CA GLN A 48 -18.22 -17.06 -30.40
C GLN A 48 -17.91 -15.66 -30.94
N GLY A 49 -16.63 -15.28 -30.98
CA GLY A 49 -16.20 -13.97 -31.47
C GLY A 49 -16.39 -12.83 -30.44
N LYS A 50 -16.69 -13.13 -29.17
CA LYS A 50 -16.82 -12.14 -28.12
C LYS A 50 -15.44 -11.78 -27.56
N PRO A 51 -15.13 -10.47 -27.36
CA PRO A 51 -13.87 -10.09 -26.73
C PRO A 51 -13.76 -10.68 -25.33
N ILE A 52 -12.65 -11.36 -25.06
CA ILE A 52 -12.34 -11.92 -23.72
C ILE A 52 -11.74 -10.83 -22.81
N TYR A 53 -11.35 -9.69 -23.38
CA TYR A 53 -10.78 -8.57 -22.64
C TYR A 53 -11.84 -7.55 -22.21
N GLY A 54 -11.67 -7.03 -20.99
CA GLY A 54 -12.37 -5.82 -20.59
C GLY A 54 -11.87 -4.59 -21.37
N SER A 55 -12.56 -3.48 -21.22
CA SER A 55 -12.22 -2.18 -21.83
C SER A 55 -10.85 -1.64 -21.42
N ASP A 56 -10.24 -2.18 -20.35
CA ASP A 56 -8.91 -1.85 -19.85
C ASP A 56 -7.77 -2.66 -20.50
N GLY A 57 -8.07 -3.52 -21.48
CA GLY A 57 -7.09 -4.36 -22.18
C GLY A 57 -6.62 -5.59 -21.38
N TYR A 58 -7.38 -5.98 -20.35
CA TYR A 58 -7.08 -7.16 -19.53
C TYR A 58 -8.12 -8.27 -19.74
N LEU A 59 -7.66 -9.51 -19.82
CA LEU A 59 -8.50 -10.65 -19.54
C LEU A 59 -8.75 -10.74 -18.06
N HIS A 60 -9.98 -10.47 -17.65
CA HIS A 60 -10.42 -10.60 -16.26
C HIS A 60 -10.92 -12.03 -16.02
N ASP A 61 -10.36 -12.68 -15.03
CA ASP A 61 -10.86 -13.91 -14.44
C ASP A 61 -11.11 -13.64 -12.95
N ASP A 62 -11.90 -14.45 -12.29
CA ASP A 62 -12.16 -14.30 -10.85
C ASP A 62 -10.87 -14.37 -10.02
N LEU A 63 -9.88 -15.10 -10.53
CA LEU A 63 -8.61 -15.35 -9.83
C LEU A 63 -7.48 -14.43 -10.27
N PHE A 64 -7.47 -13.96 -11.53
CA PHE A 64 -6.34 -13.21 -12.08
C PHE A 64 -6.77 -12.15 -13.11
N LYS A 65 -5.83 -11.24 -13.39
CA LYS A 65 -5.88 -10.33 -14.53
C LYS A 65 -4.70 -10.64 -15.45
N LEU A 66 -4.99 -11.01 -16.71
CA LEU A 66 -3.98 -11.28 -17.71
C LEU A 66 -3.99 -10.16 -18.76
N ASN A 67 -2.81 -9.62 -19.06
CA ASN A 67 -2.60 -8.69 -20.16
C ASN A 67 -1.54 -9.26 -21.10
N LEU A 68 -1.90 -9.41 -22.39
CA LEU A 68 -1.02 -9.88 -23.45
C LEU A 68 -0.60 -8.73 -24.35
N TYR A 69 0.67 -8.74 -24.74
CA TYR A 69 1.28 -7.78 -25.65
C TYR A 69 1.98 -8.51 -26.78
N SER A 70 2.36 -7.79 -27.84
CA SER A 70 3.12 -8.35 -28.97
C SER A 70 4.46 -9.01 -28.58
N LYS A 71 5.03 -8.66 -27.42
CA LYS A 71 6.34 -9.18 -26.95
C LYS A 71 6.27 -10.01 -25.65
N GLY A 72 5.07 -10.37 -25.21
CA GLY A 72 4.86 -11.10 -23.95
C GLY A 72 3.61 -10.64 -23.21
N GLY A 73 3.60 -10.74 -21.89
CA GLY A 73 2.47 -10.30 -21.10
C GLY A 73 2.76 -10.20 -19.62
N ASN A 74 1.71 -9.89 -18.87
CA ASN A 74 1.74 -9.85 -17.41
C ASN A 74 0.51 -10.56 -16.85
N ILE A 75 0.70 -11.30 -15.77
CA ILE A 75 -0.40 -11.84 -14.94
C ILE A 75 -0.32 -11.17 -13.59
N GLN A 76 -1.46 -10.76 -13.06
CA GLN A 76 -1.61 -10.20 -11.74
C GLN A 76 -2.66 -10.98 -10.96
N PHE A 77 -2.32 -11.42 -9.76
CA PHE A 77 -3.21 -12.17 -8.88
C PHE A 77 -2.90 -11.91 -7.41
N ASN A 78 -3.78 -12.42 -6.54
CA ASN A 78 -3.71 -12.22 -5.10
C ASN A 78 -3.74 -13.59 -4.41
N PHE A 79 -2.66 -13.98 -3.74
CA PHE A 79 -2.54 -15.28 -3.11
C PHE A 79 -3.64 -15.55 -2.07
N PRO A 80 -3.84 -14.69 -1.05
CA PRO A 80 -4.85 -14.96 -0.03
C PRO A 80 -6.28 -15.01 -0.59
N LYS A 81 -6.61 -14.17 -1.57
CA LYS A 81 -7.95 -14.18 -2.17
C LYS A 81 -8.25 -15.48 -2.88
N ILE A 82 -7.26 -16.08 -3.52
CA ILE A 82 -7.41 -17.37 -4.20
C ILE A 82 -7.46 -18.49 -3.17
N ALA A 83 -6.50 -18.57 -2.25
CA ALA A 83 -6.42 -19.61 -1.23
C ALA A 83 -7.63 -19.59 -0.27
N GLN A 84 -8.18 -18.42 0.03
CA GLN A 84 -9.23 -18.20 1.03
C GLN A 84 -10.58 -17.80 0.42
N TYR A 85 -10.85 -18.15 -0.86
CA TYR A 85 -12.12 -17.90 -1.55
C TYR A 85 -12.64 -16.46 -1.44
N GLY A 86 -11.76 -15.48 -1.67
CA GLY A 86 -12.09 -14.05 -1.66
C GLY A 86 -11.82 -13.36 -0.33
N MET A 87 -11.70 -14.07 0.78
CA MET A 87 -11.21 -13.52 2.05
C MET A 87 -9.69 -13.29 1.97
N ASN A 88 -9.20 -12.38 2.76
CA ASN A 88 -7.79 -12.03 2.78
C ASN A 88 -7.42 -11.62 4.22
N LEU A 89 -7.59 -12.56 5.15
CA LEU A 89 -7.40 -12.34 6.59
C LEU A 89 -6.11 -12.99 7.09
N HIS A 90 -5.82 -14.19 6.63
CA HIS A 90 -4.70 -14.97 7.13
C HIS A 90 -3.54 -15.01 6.12
N PRO A 91 -2.30 -15.11 6.59
CA PRO A 91 -1.16 -15.37 5.73
C PRO A 91 -1.34 -16.73 5.04
N VAL A 92 -0.96 -16.79 3.78
CA VAL A 92 -0.88 -18.05 3.01
C VAL A 92 0.45 -18.72 3.35
N ASP A 93 0.45 -20.02 3.60
CA ASP A 93 1.67 -20.81 3.77
C ASP A 93 2.29 -21.22 2.41
N LYS A 94 3.40 -21.98 2.45
CA LYS A 94 4.12 -22.40 1.25
C LYS A 94 3.28 -23.36 0.38
N GLU A 95 2.66 -24.34 1.00
CA GLU A 95 1.85 -25.36 0.31
C GLU A 95 0.61 -24.72 -0.35
N GLU A 96 -0.08 -23.84 0.38
CA GLU A 96 -1.19 -23.05 -0.18
C GLU A 96 -0.74 -22.19 -1.35
N ALA A 97 0.46 -21.59 -1.29
CA ALA A 97 0.99 -20.78 -2.38
C ALA A 97 1.31 -21.62 -3.63
N GLU A 98 1.89 -22.80 -3.45
CA GLU A 98 2.12 -23.76 -4.54
C GLU A 98 0.80 -24.20 -5.17
N ASN A 99 -0.22 -24.50 -4.36
CA ASN A 99 -1.56 -24.84 -4.82
C ASN A 99 -2.21 -23.70 -5.61
N VAL A 100 -2.03 -22.45 -5.20
CA VAL A 100 -2.49 -21.28 -5.95
C VAL A 100 -1.82 -21.20 -7.32
N ILE A 101 -0.52 -21.44 -7.43
CA ILE A 101 0.20 -21.43 -8.72
C ILE A 101 -0.30 -22.56 -9.62
N ASN A 102 -0.53 -23.75 -9.08
CA ASN A 102 -1.07 -24.89 -9.84
C ASN A 102 -2.48 -24.57 -10.34
N LEU A 103 -3.37 -24.08 -9.48
CA LEU A 103 -4.73 -23.69 -9.85
C LEU A 103 -4.75 -22.62 -10.97
N LEU A 104 -3.85 -21.64 -10.89
CA LEU A 104 -3.72 -20.61 -11.93
C LEU A 104 -3.23 -21.22 -13.25
N SER A 105 -2.29 -22.17 -13.19
CA SER A 105 -1.79 -22.89 -14.38
C SER A 105 -2.90 -23.68 -15.06
N ASP A 106 -3.73 -24.38 -14.29
CA ASP A 106 -4.88 -25.14 -14.78
C ASP A 106 -5.96 -24.22 -15.40
N ARG A 107 -6.24 -23.09 -14.73
CA ARG A 107 -7.19 -22.09 -15.25
C ARG A 107 -6.72 -21.48 -16.56
N LEU A 108 -5.44 -21.18 -16.69
CA LEU A 108 -4.85 -20.68 -17.93
C LEU A 108 -4.91 -21.75 -19.03
N TYR A 109 -4.57 -23.00 -18.69
CA TYR A 109 -4.64 -24.13 -19.60
C TYR A 109 -6.06 -24.32 -20.17
N LEU A 110 -7.09 -24.28 -19.32
CA LEU A 110 -8.49 -24.34 -19.74
C LEU A 110 -8.91 -23.20 -20.69
N LYS A 111 -8.19 -22.08 -20.66
CA LYS A 111 -8.35 -20.95 -21.58
C LYS A 111 -7.45 -21.05 -22.83
N GLY A 112 -6.81 -22.21 -23.07
CA GLY A 112 -5.89 -22.42 -24.17
C GLY A 112 -4.53 -21.72 -24.05
N ILE A 113 -4.17 -21.28 -22.85
CA ILE A 113 -2.94 -20.50 -22.58
C ILE A 113 -2.03 -21.35 -21.69
N ARG A 114 -0.86 -21.74 -22.21
CA ARG A 114 0.16 -22.47 -21.43
C ARG A 114 1.32 -21.55 -21.13
N ILE A 115 1.55 -21.30 -19.85
CA ILE A 115 2.67 -20.50 -19.34
C ILE A 115 3.30 -21.24 -18.17
N ASN A 116 4.62 -21.34 -18.15
CA ASN A 116 5.33 -21.84 -16.99
C ASN A 116 5.45 -20.71 -15.96
N LEU A 117 4.45 -20.60 -15.07
CA LEU A 117 4.34 -19.51 -14.07
C LEU A 117 5.55 -19.46 -13.14
N ILE A 118 6.12 -20.61 -12.79
CA ILE A 118 7.29 -20.70 -11.87
C ILE A 118 8.52 -19.96 -12.45
N LYS A 119 8.70 -20.01 -13.78
CA LYS A 119 9.83 -19.34 -14.46
C LYS A 119 9.58 -17.85 -14.77
N CYS A 120 8.38 -17.35 -14.50
CA CYS A 120 8.04 -15.97 -14.79
C CYS A 120 8.79 -14.99 -13.88
N GLU A 121 9.20 -13.85 -14.45
CA GLU A 121 9.86 -12.77 -13.72
C GLU A 121 8.85 -12.02 -12.83
N ILE A 122 9.21 -11.70 -11.59
CA ILE A 122 8.39 -10.86 -10.72
C ILE A 122 8.53 -9.39 -11.15
N LYS A 123 7.44 -8.77 -11.55
CA LYS A 123 7.39 -7.35 -11.93
C LYS A 123 7.10 -6.44 -10.75
N SER A 124 6.17 -6.84 -9.89
CA SER A 124 5.85 -6.14 -8.64
C SER A 124 5.34 -7.13 -7.60
N LEU A 125 5.55 -6.79 -6.34
CA LEU A 125 5.18 -7.61 -5.20
C LEU A 125 4.62 -6.73 -4.08
N GLU A 126 3.52 -7.16 -3.48
CA GLU A 126 2.91 -6.55 -2.31
C GLU A 126 2.97 -7.55 -1.16
N ILE A 127 3.67 -7.20 -0.09
CA ILE A 127 3.77 -7.99 1.14
C ILE A 127 2.99 -7.27 2.22
N TYR A 128 2.27 -8.00 3.06
CA TYR A 128 1.46 -7.41 4.12
C TYR A 128 1.65 -8.08 5.47
N LYS A 129 1.30 -7.32 6.52
CA LYS A 129 1.05 -7.81 7.86
C LYS A 129 -0.25 -7.22 8.37
N ASN A 130 -1.06 -8.04 9.03
CA ASN A 130 -2.22 -7.58 9.79
C ASN A 130 -1.80 -7.40 11.25
N LEU A 131 -2.16 -6.27 11.83
CA LEU A 131 -1.86 -5.91 13.21
C LEU A 131 -3.18 -5.78 13.98
N HIS A 132 -3.29 -6.47 15.10
CA HIS A 132 -4.37 -6.26 16.06
C HIS A 132 -4.00 -5.06 16.93
N LEU A 133 -4.82 -4.02 16.88
CA LEU A 133 -4.51 -2.76 17.54
C LEU A 133 -5.08 -2.76 18.96
N PRO A 134 -4.27 -2.48 19.99
CA PRO A 134 -4.75 -2.20 21.34
C PRO A 134 -5.64 -0.95 21.42
N HIS A 135 -5.36 0.04 20.57
CA HIS A 135 -6.08 1.30 20.51
C HIS A 135 -6.82 1.48 19.18
N SER A 136 -7.60 2.56 19.04
CA SER A 136 -8.32 2.83 17.81
C SER A 136 -7.37 3.11 16.63
N TYR A 137 -7.73 2.66 15.42
CA TYR A 137 -6.98 2.93 14.20
C TYR A 137 -6.65 4.41 14.00
N LYS A 138 -7.55 5.32 14.42
CA LYS A 138 -7.36 6.76 14.27
C LYS A 138 -6.12 7.24 15.00
N HIS A 139 -5.87 6.78 16.23
CA HIS A 139 -4.71 7.18 17.01
C HIS A 139 -3.40 6.82 16.32
N TYR A 140 -3.27 5.58 15.82
CA TYR A 140 -2.09 5.16 15.07
C TYR A 140 -1.94 5.91 13.75
N ARG A 141 -3.04 6.13 13.01
CA ARG A 141 -3.00 6.89 11.77
C ARG A 141 -2.48 8.30 12.00
N ASP A 142 -2.99 8.98 13.02
CA ASP A 142 -2.62 10.35 13.33
C ASP A 142 -1.14 10.43 13.77
N ALA A 143 -0.65 9.47 14.55
CA ALA A 143 0.77 9.35 14.89
C ALA A 143 1.65 9.06 13.65
N LEU A 144 1.22 8.12 12.80
CA LEU A 144 1.95 7.76 11.58
C LEU A 144 1.97 8.87 10.52
N ALA A 145 0.95 9.75 10.50
CA ALA A 145 0.92 10.92 9.63
C ALA A 145 2.00 11.96 9.98
N LEU A 146 2.62 11.87 11.16
CA LEU A 146 3.78 12.69 11.53
C LEU A 146 5.08 12.23 10.85
N LEU A 147 5.13 11.01 10.32
CA LEU A 147 6.30 10.49 9.62
C LEU A 147 6.51 11.24 8.31
N GLN A 148 7.66 11.88 8.16
CA GLN A 148 8.00 12.66 6.96
C GLN A 148 8.88 11.86 6.00
N ILE A 149 8.46 11.75 4.74
CA ILE A 149 9.21 11.06 3.70
C ILE A 149 10.06 12.04 2.88
N ARG A 150 11.38 11.85 2.91
CA ARG A 150 12.27 12.61 2.04
C ARG A 150 12.14 12.12 0.59
N ARG A 151 11.77 13.00 -0.36
CA ARG A 151 11.61 12.72 -1.79
C ARG A 151 10.50 11.69 -2.10
N GLY A 152 9.49 11.59 -1.25
CA GLY A 152 8.32 10.77 -1.44
C GLY A 152 7.04 11.60 -1.52
N PHE A 153 5.92 10.93 -1.51
CA PHE A 153 4.60 11.51 -1.29
C PHE A 153 3.98 10.90 -0.04
N GLU A 154 3.19 11.71 0.62
CA GLU A 154 2.29 11.30 1.68
C GLU A 154 0.88 11.59 1.22
N LYS A 155 -0.01 10.61 1.35
CA LYS A 155 -1.44 10.79 1.10
C LYS A 155 -2.19 10.18 2.27
N GLU A 156 -2.88 11.02 2.99
CA GLU A 156 -3.73 10.63 4.10
C GLU A 156 -5.20 10.69 3.68
N PHE A 157 -5.93 9.64 4.01
CA PHE A 157 -7.38 9.53 3.87
C PHE A 157 -7.97 9.11 5.22
N ALA A 158 -9.28 9.26 5.41
CA ALA A 158 -9.94 8.92 6.67
C ALA A 158 -9.67 7.48 7.14
N SER A 159 -9.52 6.53 6.21
CA SER A 159 -9.30 5.10 6.51
C SER A 159 -7.97 4.56 6.03
N SER A 160 -7.06 5.38 5.47
CA SER A 160 -5.77 4.91 4.94
C SER A 160 -4.71 5.99 4.86
N LEU A 161 -3.46 5.56 4.96
CA LEU A 161 -2.27 6.39 4.83
C LEU A 161 -1.33 5.76 3.80
N TYR A 162 -0.83 6.55 2.86
CA TYR A 162 0.11 6.13 1.82
C TYR A 162 1.42 6.88 2.00
N LEU A 163 2.51 6.14 2.18
CA LEU A 163 3.84 6.67 2.38
C LEU A 163 4.79 6.09 1.33
N GLY A 164 5.53 6.90 0.60
CA GLY A 164 6.53 6.38 -0.35
C GLY A 164 6.67 7.14 -1.66
N ASN A 165 7.00 6.42 -2.70
CA ASN A 165 7.20 6.95 -4.05
C ASN A 165 6.67 5.98 -5.12
N LYS A 166 6.83 6.33 -6.41
CA LYS A 166 6.38 5.50 -7.56
C LYS A 166 7.02 4.11 -7.64
N SER A 167 8.09 3.83 -6.89
CA SER A 167 8.80 2.54 -6.94
C SER A 167 8.51 1.67 -5.74
N ARG A 168 8.26 2.27 -4.58
CA ARG A 168 7.94 1.58 -3.32
C ARG A 168 7.03 2.43 -2.44
N GLN A 169 6.09 1.79 -1.78
CA GLN A 169 5.09 2.42 -0.92
C GLN A 169 4.81 1.55 0.29
N ILE A 170 4.59 2.20 1.44
CA ILE A 170 3.84 1.59 2.54
C ILE A 170 2.42 2.12 2.45
N VAL A 171 1.46 1.20 2.54
CA VAL A 171 0.04 1.52 2.62
C VAL A 171 -0.48 0.97 3.93
N ILE A 172 -1.02 1.84 4.76
CA ILE A 172 -1.55 1.52 6.08
C ILE A 172 -3.03 1.85 6.05
N TYR A 173 -3.88 0.89 6.42
CA TYR A 173 -5.31 1.13 6.41
C TYR A 173 -6.09 0.29 7.44
N ASN A 174 -7.29 0.80 7.76
CA ASN A 174 -8.23 0.11 8.63
C ASN A 174 -8.82 -1.10 7.89
N LYS A 175 -8.28 -2.29 8.17
CA LYS A 175 -8.69 -3.54 7.51
C LYS A 175 -10.10 -3.95 7.91
N THR A 176 -10.49 -3.75 9.17
CA THR A 176 -11.86 -4.03 9.64
C THR A 176 -12.86 -3.21 8.84
N ARG A 177 -12.63 -1.91 8.68
CA ARG A 177 -13.50 -1.03 7.89
C ARG A 177 -13.58 -1.46 6.43
N GLN A 178 -12.44 -1.79 5.81
CA GLN A 178 -12.40 -2.27 4.45
C GLN A 178 -13.25 -3.54 4.25
N LEU A 179 -13.16 -4.50 5.17
CA LEU A 179 -13.92 -5.75 5.10
C LEU A 179 -15.44 -5.51 5.20
N ILE A 180 -15.85 -4.56 6.03
CA ILE A 180 -17.26 -4.14 6.14
C ILE A 180 -17.71 -3.47 4.83
N ASP A 181 -16.97 -2.49 4.35
CA ASP A 181 -17.30 -1.72 3.14
C ASP A 181 -17.37 -2.61 1.89
N THR A 182 -16.53 -3.65 1.82
CA THR A 182 -16.54 -4.64 0.72
C THR A 182 -17.57 -5.77 0.94
N LYS A 183 -18.36 -5.72 2.02
CA LYS A 183 -19.31 -6.78 2.43
C LYS A 183 -18.65 -8.17 2.59
N SER A 184 -17.36 -8.20 2.83
CA SER A 184 -16.59 -9.44 3.04
C SER A 184 -16.83 -10.02 4.45
N ILE A 185 -17.25 -9.19 5.40
CA ILE A 185 -17.75 -9.60 6.72
C ILE A 185 -19.02 -8.81 7.04
N LYS A 186 -19.92 -9.44 7.79
CA LYS A 186 -21.11 -8.77 8.32
C LYS A 186 -20.73 -7.85 9.48
N GLU A 187 -21.47 -6.78 9.67
CA GLU A 187 -21.22 -5.84 10.77
C GLU A 187 -21.34 -6.51 12.16
N GLU A 188 -22.19 -7.52 12.26
CA GLU A 188 -22.36 -8.35 13.46
C GLU A 188 -21.09 -9.12 13.87
N THR A 189 -20.21 -9.42 12.92
CA THR A 189 -18.92 -10.10 13.17
C THR A 189 -17.77 -9.13 13.45
N LYS A 190 -18.04 -7.82 13.48
CA LYS A 190 -17.06 -6.76 13.71
C LYS A 190 -16.32 -6.89 15.05
N GLY A 191 -17.02 -7.35 16.09
CA GLY A 191 -16.44 -7.62 17.41
C GLY A 191 -15.43 -8.77 17.43
N ILE A 192 -15.55 -9.73 16.51
CA ILE A 192 -14.65 -10.89 16.39
C ILE A 192 -13.32 -10.49 15.73
N THR A 193 -13.37 -9.55 14.77
CA THR A 193 -12.18 -9.08 14.06
C THR A 193 -11.41 -7.99 14.81
N GLY A 194 -12.01 -7.41 15.87
CA GLY A 194 -11.40 -6.33 16.65
C GLY A 194 -11.04 -5.11 15.79
N SER A 195 -10.07 -4.33 16.25
CA SER A 195 -9.49 -3.23 15.48
C SER A 195 -8.28 -3.76 14.68
N LEU A 196 -8.51 -4.13 13.43
CA LEU A 196 -7.49 -4.71 12.56
C LEU A 196 -6.93 -3.64 11.61
N MET A 197 -5.62 -3.40 11.70
CA MET A 197 -4.88 -2.57 10.75
C MET A 197 -4.07 -3.46 9.82
N ARG A 198 -4.04 -3.13 8.53
CA ARG A 198 -3.14 -3.75 7.58
C ARG A 198 -2.05 -2.79 7.16
N VAL A 199 -0.83 -3.29 7.16
CA VAL A 199 0.35 -2.62 6.63
C VAL A 199 0.83 -3.39 5.41
N GLU A 200 0.80 -2.76 4.25
CA GLU A 200 1.26 -3.33 2.98
C GLU A 200 2.54 -2.62 2.54
N TYR A 201 3.57 -3.39 2.23
CA TYR A 201 4.75 -2.90 1.55
C TYR A 201 4.68 -3.26 0.07
N ARG A 202 4.53 -2.26 -0.77
CA ARG A 202 4.33 -2.40 -2.21
C ARG A 202 5.61 -2.06 -2.95
N MET A 203 6.21 -3.06 -3.58
CA MET A 203 7.36 -2.92 -4.48
C MET A 203 6.85 -2.94 -5.92
N GLN A 204 6.83 -1.76 -6.56
CA GLN A 204 6.17 -1.54 -7.86
C GLN A 204 7.06 -1.84 -9.06
N LYS A 205 8.34 -2.20 -8.86
CA LYS A 205 9.31 -2.48 -9.90
C LYS A 205 10.13 -3.72 -9.59
N ALA A 206 10.42 -4.54 -10.61
CA ALA A 206 11.26 -5.74 -10.51
C ALA A 206 12.61 -5.46 -9.83
N LEU A 207 13.27 -4.37 -10.24
CA LEU A 207 14.54 -3.96 -9.63
C LEU A 207 14.44 -3.71 -8.12
N VAL A 208 13.30 -3.21 -7.64
CA VAL A 208 13.08 -2.99 -6.20
C VAL A 208 12.86 -4.31 -5.50
N VAL A 209 12.05 -5.22 -6.06
CA VAL A 209 11.83 -6.57 -5.52
C VAL A 209 13.16 -7.31 -5.39
N ASN A 210 13.97 -7.30 -6.44
CA ASN A 210 15.28 -7.94 -6.41
C ASN A 210 16.22 -7.32 -5.35
N ARG A 211 16.34 -6.00 -5.32
CA ARG A 211 17.24 -5.31 -4.39
C ARG A 211 16.84 -5.51 -2.92
N GLU A 212 15.53 -5.45 -2.62
CA GLU A 212 15.02 -5.50 -1.25
C GLU A 212 14.91 -6.94 -0.72
N LEU A 213 14.55 -7.88 -1.61
CA LEU A 213 14.25 -9.27 -1.22
C LEU A 213 15.15 -10.32 -1.87
N GLY A 214 15.97 -9.97 -2.87
CA GLY A 214 16.77 -10.93 -3.63
C GLY A 214 15.97 -11.81 -4.59
N LEU A 215 14.69 -11.48 -4.87
CA LEU A 215 13.78 -12.31 -5.65
C LEU A 215 13.67 -11.79 -7.10
N ASN A 216 13.81 -12.69 -8.07
CA ASN A 216 13.67 -12.38 -9.50
C ASN A 216 12.46 -13.10 -10.12
N THR A 217 12.24 -14.35 -9.78
CA THR A 217 11.23 -15.25 -10.37
C THR A 217 10.23 -15.74 -9.34
N VAL A 218 9.12 -16.32 -9.82
CA VAL A 218 8.15 -16.99 -8.93
C VAL A 218 8.83 -18.20 -8.24
N TYR A 219 9.78 -18.86 -8.90
CA TYR A 219 10.56 -19.92 -8.28
C TYR A 219 11.30 -19.41 -7.04
N ASP A 220 12.06 -18.31 -7.18
CA ASP A 220 12.78 -17.71 -6.05
C ASP A 220 11.84 -17.36 -4.90
N LEU A 221 10.63 -16.88 -5.23
CA LEU A 221 9.62 -16.53 -4.24
C LEU A 221 9.14 -17.76 -3.45
N ILE A 222 8.79 -18.84 -4.13
CA ILE A 222 8.31 -20.08 -3.51
C ILE A 222 9.42 -20.73 -2.71
N ASP A 223 10.65 -20.76 -3.24
CA ASP A 223 11.80 -21.33 -2.55
C ASP A 223 12.12 -20.59 -1.25
N ASN A 224 12.00 -19.26 -1.26
CA ASN A 224 12.24 -18.41 -0.09
C ASN A 224 10.99 -18.12 0.77
N TRP A 225 9.87 -18.83 0.56
CA TRP A 225 8.60 -18.52 1.21
C TRP A 225 8.69 -18.44 2.74
N ASN A 226 9.39 -19.37 3.35
CA ASN A 226 9.56 -19.42 4.80
C ASN A 226 10.44 -18.28 5.36
N ASN A 227 11.28 -17.68 4.51
CA ASN A 227 12.15 -16.57 4.87
C ASN A 227 11.47 -15.18 4.62
N LEU A 228 10.30 -15.16 4.01
CA LEU A 228 9.63 -13.89 3.64
C LEU A 228 9.34 -12.99 4.84
N LYS A 229 9.07 -13.57 6.02
CA LYS A 229 8.87 -12.78 7.25
C LYS A 229 10.13 -11.97 7.57
N ILE A 230 11.28 -12.61 7.57
CA ILE A 230 12.58 -11.97 7.87
C ILE A 230 12.94 -10.91 6.83
N LEU A 231 12.75 -11.23 5.54
CA LEU A 231 13.01 -10.30 4.42
C LEU A 231 12.10 -9.08 4.52
N TYR A 232 10.82 -9.28 4.83
CA TYR A 232 9.86 -8.20 5.03
C TYR A 232 10.25 -7.30 6.20
N GLN A 233 10.54 -7.88 7.36
CA GLN A 233 10.94 -7.14 8.57
C GLN A 233 12.16 -6.28 8.31
N LYS A 234 13.19 -6.84 7.66
CA LYS A 234 14.40 -6.11 7.27
C LYS A 234 14.08 -4.96 6.32
N SER A 235 13.28 -5.20 5.29
CA SER A 235 12.99 -4.19 4.26
C SER A 235 12.11 -3.05 4.80
N ILE A 236 11.09 -3.38 5.58
CA ILE A 236 10.19 -2.37 6.16
C ILE A 236 10.86 -1.63 7.31
N GLY A 237 11.66 -2.29 8.11
CA GLY A 237 12.45 -1.67 9.16
C GLY A 237 13.43 -0.64 8.60
N ASN A 238 14.18 -0.99 7.56
CA ASN A 238 15.07 -0.06 6.85
C ASN A 238 14.31 1.12 6.21
N PHE A 239 13.10 0.88 5.74
CA PHE A 239 12.25 1.93 5.18
C PHE A 239 11.75 2.88 6.26
N LEU A 240 11.29 2.37 7.40
CA LEU A 240 10.79 3.16 8.52
C LEU A 240 11.91 3.90 9.28
N TYR A 241 13.05 3.26 9.50
CA TYR A 241 14.17 3.83 10.26
C TYR A 241 14.58 5.22 9.74
N GLY A 242 14.53 5.44 8.44
CA GLY A 242 14.83 6.75 7.84
C GLY A 242 13.80 7.85 8.18
N PHE A 243 12.63 7.50 8.74
CA PHE A 243 11.57 8.45 9.09
C PHE A 243 11.54 8.77 10.57
N GLU A 244 11.77 7.77 11.44
CA GLU A 244 11.71 7.91 12.89
C GLU A 244 12.65 8.95 13.45
N GLN A 245 13.91 8.91 13.05
CA GLN A 245 14.91 9.85 13.59
C GLN A 245 14.55 11.32 13.36
N LYS A 246 13.86 11.63 12.25
CA LYS A 246 13.51 13.02 11.95
C LYS A 246 12.26 13.52 12.65
N ALA A 247 11.36 12.64 13.03
CA ALA A 247 10.18 12.98 13.81
C ALA A 247 10.56 13.11 15.29
N LEU A 248 11.31 12.13 15.81
CA LEU A 248 11.74 12.07 17.21
C LEU A 248 12.73 13.19 17.57
N ASP A 249 13.69 13.52 16.69
CA ASP A 249 14.67 14.60 16.91
C ASP A 249 14.01 15.99 17.06
N LYS A 250 12.74 16.14 16.70
CA LYS A 250 12.02 17.42 16.70
C LYS A 250 10.93 17.52 17.75
N THR A 251 10.49 16.40 18.31
CA THR A 251 9.36 16.37 19.24
C THR A 251 9.86 16.43 20.66
N GLN A 252 9.45 17.46 21.40
CA GLN A 252 9.69 17.55 22.85
C GLN A 252 8.50 16.97 23.60
N SER A 253 8.76 16.07 24.52
CA SER A 253 7.76 15.41 25.34
C SER A 253 7.60 16.16 26.69
N PHE A 254 6.36 16.41 27.10
CA PHE A 254 6.01 17.10 28.34
C PHE A 254 5.00 16.29 29.15
N GLU A 255 5.06 16.41 30.47
CA GLU A 255 4.14 15.72 31.39
C GLU A 255 2.73 16.33 31.38
N SER A 256 2.65 17.65 31.16
CA SER A 256 1.39 18.38 31.19
C SER A 256 1.35 19.56 30.22
N GLU A 257 0.15 20.07 29.95
CA GLU A 257 -0.03 21.29 29.16
C GLU A 257 0.58 22.54 29.84
N ALA A 258 0.61 22.55 31.16
CA ALA A 258 1.27 23.63 31.91
C ALA A 258 2.78 23.65 31.63
N ASP A 259 3.41 22.50 31.46
CA ASP A 259 4.83 22.42 31.14
C ASP A 259 5.11 22.82 29.69
N VAL A 260 4.17 22.54 28.77
CA VAL A 260 4.23 23.07 27.41
C VAL A 260 4.20 24.59 27.38
N LEU A 261 3.32 25.21 28.18
CA LEU A 261 3.27 26.66 28.30
C LEU A 261 4.57 27.22 28.87
N LYS A 262 5.09 26.64 29.97
CA LYS A 262 6.36 27.04 30.58
C LYS A 262 7.51 26.96 29.58
N TYR A 263 7.56 25.87 28.81
CA TYR A 263 8.55 25.68 27.75
C TYR A 263 8.52 26.79 26.71
N PHE A 264 7.35 27.15 26.18
CA PHE A 264 7.24 28.24 25.22
C PHE A 264 7.64 29.58 25.80
N LEU A 265 7.22 29.88 27.01
CA LEU A 265 7.57 31.13 27.69
C LEU A 265 9.08 31.21 27.95
N TYR A 266 9.71 30.10 28.33
CA TYR A 266 11.16 30.06 28.58
C TYR A 266 11.97 30.13 27.27
N LYS A 267 11.60 29.34 26.28
CA LYS A 267 12.33 29.25 24.99
C LYS A 267 12.19 30.51 24.13
N TYR A 268 11.07 31.19 24.24
CA TYR A 268 10.74 32.38 23.46
C TYR A 268 10.27 33.54 24.36
N PRO A 269 11.16 34.22 25.09
CA PRO A 269 10.77 35.19 26.09
C PRO A 269 9.82 36.29 25.59
N ASN A 270 9.98 36.73 24.33
CA ASN A 270 9.18 37.83 23.76
C ASN A 270 7.97 37.37 22.94
N SER A 271 7.87 36.06 22.60
CA SER A 271 6.83 35.53 21.73
C SER A 271 6.24 34.19 22.19
N GLY A 272 6.62 33.73 23.37
CA GLY A 272 6.24 32.41 23.90
C GLY A 272 4.74 32.19 23.95
N TRP A 273 3.99 33.21 24.40
CA TRP A 273 2.54 33.17 24.40
C TRP A 273 1.93 33.04 22.99
N SER A 274 2.46 33.77 22.01
CA SER A 274 2.02 33.70 20.62
C SER A 274 2.35 32.32 20.02
N LYS A 275 3.53 31.76 20.32
CA LYS A 275 3.93 30.42 19.89
C LYS A 275 3.05 29.32 20.50
N TYR A 276 2.78 29.41 21.79
CA TYR A 276 1.88 28.51 22.49
C TYR A 276 0.46 28.52 21.89
N ARG A 277 -0.10 29.73 21.66
CA ARG A 277 -1.41 29.85 20.98
C ARG A 277 -1.40 29.28 19.55
N SER A 278 -0.32 29.48 18.80
CA SER A 278 -0.15 28.94 17.47
C SER A 278 -0.12 27.40 17.49
N TYR A 279 0.58 26.82 18.46
CA TYR A 279 0.60 25.37 18.67
C TYR A 279 -0.81 24.82 18.92
N TYR A 280 -1.52 25.36 19.91
CA TYR A 280 -2.89 24.91 20.22
C TYR A 280 -3.87 25.14 19.09
N GLY A 281 -3.79 26.28 18.42
CA GLY A 281 -4.62 26.55 17.24
C GLY A 281 -4.35 25.57 16.11
N SER A 282 -3.09 25.21 15.88
CA SER A 282 -2.71 24.24 14.88
C SER A 282 -3.23 22.83 15.22
N LYS A 283 -3.10 22.41 16.48
CA LYS A 283 -3.61 21.14 16.99
C LYS A 283 -5.13 21.07 16.85
N ALA A 284 -5.86 22.09 17.31
CA ALA A 284 -7.30 22.16 17.23
C ALA A 284 -7.82 22.13 15.77
N ILE A 285 -7.15 22.84 14.84
CA ILE A 285 -7.49 22.80 13.42
C ILE A 285 -7.34 21.37 12.87
N LEU A 286 -6.23 20.70 13.16
CA LEU A 286 -5.98 19.35 12.65
C LEU A 286 -6.95 18.32 13.23
N GLU A 287 -7.38 18.49 14.48
CA GLU A 287 -8.34 17.59 15.15
C GLU A 287 -9.78 17.72 14.61
N GLN A 288 -10.15 18.89 14.08
CA GLN A 288 -11.49 19.13 13.53
C GLN A 288 -11.73 18.47 12.16
N TRP A 289 -10.67 18.08 11.46
CA TRP A 289 -10.78 17.52 10.12
C TRP A 289 -10.66 16.00 10.11
N ALA A 290 -11.49 15.34 9.28
CA ALA A 290 -11.44 13.89 9.13
C ALA A 290 -10.11 13.41 8.51
N SER A 291 -9.52 14.23 7.64
CA SER A 291 -8.20 13.98 7.07
C SER A 291 -7.51 15.29 6.64
N ILE A 292 -6.19 15.23 6.50
CA ILE A 292 -5.38 16.33 5.92
C ILE A 292 -5.80 16.65 4.46
N ASN A 293 -6.26 15.65 3.71
CA ASN A 293 -6.71 15.88 2.36
C ASN A 293 -8.02 16.68 2.30
N ASP A 294 -8.93 16.47 3.25
CA ASP A 294 -10.17 17.25 3.35
C ASP A 294 -9.86 18.71 3.70
N LEU A 295 -8.93 18.93 4.65
CA LEU A 295 -8.42 20.28 4.95
C LEU A 295 -7.78 20.93 3.73
N LYS A 296 -6.93 20.21 2.99
CA LYS A 296 -6.32 20.71 1.74
C LYS A 296 -7.34 21.01 0.67
N ALA A 297 -8.34 20.15 0.47
CA ALA A 297 -9.40 20.36 -0.51
C ALA A 297 -10.17 21.64 -0.21
N THR A 298 -10.56 21.84 1.05
CA THR A 298 -11.26 23.06 1.47
C THR A 298 -10.41 24.31 1.27
N LEU A 299 -9.14 24.28 1.71
CA LEU A 299 -8.24 25.44 1.55
C LEU A 299 -7.97 25.75 0.07
N SER A 300 -7.97 24.75 -0.81
CA SER A 300 -7.75 24.93 -2.26
C SER A 300 -8.85 25.70 -2.95
N SER A 301 -10.03 25.82 -2.32
CA SER A 301 -11.10 26.70 -2.82
C SER A 301 -10.80 28.19 -2.60
N TYR A 302 -9.83 28.51 -1.76
CA TYR A 302 -9.51 29.89 -1.37
C TYR A 302 -8.05 30.30 -1.63
N LYS A 303 -7.15 29.32 -1.85
CA LYS A 303 -5.71 29.53 -1.97
C LYS A 303 -5.10 28.70 -3.09
N GLN A 304 -3.98 29.20 -3.64
CA GLN A 304 -3.18 28.44 -4.62
C GLN A 304 -2.62 27.13 -4.02
N PRO A 305 -2.54 26.02 -4.78
CA PRO A 305 -2.12 24.70 -4.28
C PRO A 305 -0.78 24.68 -3.56
N ALA A 306 0.19 25.47 -4.04
CA ALA A 306 1.51 25.59 -3.39
C ALA A 306 1.43 26.28 -2.02
N ALA A 307 0.55 27.27 -1.86
CA ALA A 307 0.31 27.94 -0.58
C ALA A 307 -0.41 26.98 0.39
N VAL A 308 -1.44 26.27 -0.08
CA VAL A 308 -2.16 25.27 0.72
C VAL A 308 -1.21 24.20 1.26
N SER A 309 -0.35 23.65 0.41
CA SER A 309 0.63 22.63 0.81
C SER A 309 1.59 23.13 1.88
N ARG A 310 2.06 24.38 1.74
CA ARG A 310 2.96 25.03 2.72
C ARG A 310 2.26 25.29 4.04
N ASP A 311 1.03 25.81 4.01
CA ASP A 311 0.25 26.17 5.21
C ASP A 311 -0.11 24.90 6.01
N VAL A 312 -0.60 23.86 5.35
CA VAL A 312 -0.91 22.58 6.00
C VAL A 312 0.34 21.93 6.58
N LYS A 313 1.47 21.99 5.88
CA LYS A 313 2.74 21.49 6.40
C LYS A 313 3.19 22.29 7.65
N ALA A 314 3.00 23.59 7.66
CA ALA A 314 3.31 24.42 8.81
C ALA A 314 2.44 24.06 10.03
N LEU A 315 1.13 23.81 9.84
CA LEU A 315 0.23 23.33 10.89
C LEU A 315 0.68 21.96 11.44
N GLN A 316 0.99 21.02 10.56
CA GLN A 316 1.48 19.70 10.96
C GLN A 316 2.79 19.79 11.75
N MET A 317 3.73 20.60 11.28
CA MET A 317 5.01 20.79 11.99
C MET A 317 4.83 21.45 13.36
N ALA A 318 3.95 22.45 13.46
CA ALA A 318 3.65 23.11 14.72
C ALA A 318 2.98 22.15 15.72
N ALA A 319 2.05 21.33 15.26
CA ALA A 319 1.39 20.33 16.10
C ALA A 319 2.33 19.19 16.53
N ALA A 320 3.30 18.81 15.68
CA ALA A 320 4.26 17.74 15.95
C ALA A 320 5.46 18.18 16.82
N GLU A 321 5.67 19.49 17.03
CA GLU A 321 6.80 20.00 17.84
C GLU A 321 6.71 19.56 19.30
N ILE A 322 5.52 19.21 19.77
CA ILE A 322 5.24 18.97 21.19
C ILE A 322 4.35 17.74 21.35
N ALA A 323 4.79 16.81 22.17
CA ALA A 323 3.98 15.71 22.69
C ALA A 323 3.76 15.89 24.19
N ILE A 324 2.52 15.81 24.62
CA ILE A 324 2.20 15.68 26.04
C ILE A 324 2.20 14.19 26.33
N LYS A 325 2.92 13.77 27.37
CA LYS A 325 2.86 12.40 27.88
C LYS A 325 1.44 12.17 28.41
N SER A 326 0.59 11.70 27.55
CA SER A 326 -0.69 11.09 27.90
C SER A 326 -0.58 9.60 27.68
N ASP A 327 -1.52 8.80 28.17
CA ASP A 327 -1.56 7.35 27.97
C ASP A 327 -1.52 6.90 26.49
N LEU A 328 -1.55 7.86 25.55
CA LEU A 328 -1.55 7.66 24.11
C LEU A 328 -0.67 8.69 23.38
N SER A 329 0.57 8.89 23.83
CA SER A 329 1.45 9.81 23.12
C SER A 329 1.75 9.31 21.69
N PRO A 330 1.89 10.20 20.68
CA PRO A 330 2.25 9.79 19.33
C PRO A 330 3.55 8.98 19.26
N ILE A 331 4.50 9.25 20.17
CA ILE A 331 5.78 8.53 20.23
C ILE A 331 5.55 7.10 20.70
N ASP A 332 4.80 6.91 21.80
CA ASP A 332 4.51 5.58 22.33
C ASP A 332 3.72 4.74 21.30
N LEU A 333 2.77 5.38 20.60
CA LEU A 333 2.01 4.72 19.52
C LEU A 333 2.90 4.32 18.33
N LEU A 334 3.91 5.13 17.99
CA LEU A 334 4.87 4.80 16.93
C LEU A 334 5.81 3.65 17.35
N GLU A 335 6.27 3.63 18.60
CA GLU A 335 7.09 2.55 19.13
C GLU A 335 6.29 1.25 19.24
N GLU A 336 5.06 1.31 19.74
CA GLU A 336 4.15 0.16 19.79
C GLU A 336 3.84 -0.37 18.38
N PHE A 337 3.53 0.52 17.43
CA PHE A 337 3.32 0.14 16.03
C PHE A 337 4.54 -0.55 15.45
N LYS A 338 5.73 -0.04 15.71
CA LYS A 338 6.99 -0.63 15.24
C LYS A 338 7.23 -2.00 15.85
N SER A 339 7.03 -2.16 17.15
CA SER A 339 7.11 -3.45 17.82
C SER A 339 6.16 -4.45 17.16
N MET A 340 4.86 -4.12 17.06
CA MET A 340 3.87 -4.97 16.40
C MET A 340 4.22 -5.31 14.95
N LEU A 341 4.90 -4.41 14.24
CA LEU A 341 5.25 -4.61 12.83
C LEU A 341 6.46 -5.53 12.66
N LEU A 342 7.42 -5.46 13.57
CA LEU A 342 8.69 -6.19 13.49
C LEU A 342 8.68 -7.55 14.24
N ASP A 343 7.69 -7.79 15.09
CA ASP A 343 7.46 -9.11 15.71
C ASP A 343 6.87 -10.11 14.70
#